data_cd1923c87f66b967b37c06343e624c91
#
_entry.id   cd1923c87f66b967b37c06343e624c91
#
_cell.length_a   1.000
_cell.length_b   1.000
_cell.length_c   1.000
_cell.angle_alpha   90.00
_cell.angle_beta   90.00
_cell.angle_gamma   90.00
#
_symmetry.space_group_name_H-M   'P 1'
#
loop_
_entity.id
_entity.type
_entity.pdbx_description
1 polymer ?
#
loop_
_entity_poly.entity_id
_entity_poly.type
_entity_poly.pdbx_seq_one_letter_code
_entity_poly.pdbx_strand_id
1 'polypeptide(L)'
;MFDIYNYFNSFCNKFRKLIISVVFILIALVSIFNVNNYGVAQDEYFSRSFGFINLNYVGSIFVPEQTIKAKFDKNIPDLNDFSHNYYSGAIFDSVLGFMEVFFDIKDKKNQFFLRHIFINSFFYLSLIFFYKICDKVFRDWRISILGVLFLVLSPRIFADSFYNNKD
;
A
#
# COMPACT_ATOMS: atom_id res chain seq x y z
N MET A 1 -33.04 -7.88 -31.22
CA MET A 1 -31.82 -7.27 -30.61
C MET A 1 -32.12 -6.63 -29.25
N PHE A 2 -33.24 -5.92 -29.07
CA PHE A 2 -33.66 -5.29 -27.80
C PHE A 2 -33.88 -6.30 -26.66
N ASP A 3 -34.46 -7.45 -26.94
CA ASP A 3 -34.79 -8.48 -25.93
C ASP A 3 -33.52 -9.13 -25.33
N ILE A 4 -32.51 -9.36 -26.16
CA ILE A 4 -31.22 -9.94 -25.71
C ILE A 4 -30.49 -8.97 -24.76
N TYR A 5 -30.50 -7.68 -25.09
CA TYR A 5 -29.90 -6.65 -24.25
C TYR A 5 -30.58 -6.55 -22.87
N ASN A 6 -31.92 -6.55 -22.86
CA ASN A 6 -32.70 -6.47 -21.62
C ASN A 6 -32.50 -7.72 -20.74
N TYR A 7 -32.46 -8.91 -21.36
CA TYR A 7 -32.18 -10.15 -20.64
C TYR A 7 -30.76 -10.15 -20.03
N PHE A 8 -29.74 -9.76 -20.82
CA PHE A 8 -28.36 -9.65 -20.35
C PHE A 8 -28.22 -8.63 -19.22
N ASN A 9 -28.88 -7.49 -19.34
CA ASN A 9 -28.88 -6.43 -18.33
C ASN A 9 -29.52 -6.92 -17.02
N SER A 10 -30.65 -7.60 -17.10
CA SER A 10 -31.33 -8.19 -15.93
C SER A 10 -30.45 -9.25 -15.25
N PHE A 11 -29.83 -10.14 -16.04
CA PHE A 11 -28.91 -11.16 -15.55
C PHE A 11 -27.69 -10.54 -14.83
N CYS A 12 -27.01 -9.58 -15.44
CA CYS A 12 -25.89 -8.90 -14.82
C CYS A 12 -26.26 -8.21 -13.51
N ASN A 13 -27.41 -7.57 -13.44
CA ASN A 13 -27.88 -6.92 -12.23
C ASN A 13 -28.21 -7.92 -11.12
N LYS A 14 -28.76 -9.08 -11.45
CA LYS A 14 -28.99 -10.17 -10.50
C LYS A 14 -27.70 -10.67 -9.86
N PHE A 15 -26.64 -10.78 -10.64
CA PHE A 15 -25.32 -11.25 -10.18
C PHE A 15 -24.33 -10.12 -9.85
N ARG A 16 -24.79 -8.87 -9.77
CA ARG A 16 -23.96 -7.68 -9.50
C ARG A 16 -22.96 -7.91 -8.37
N LYS A 17 -23.42 -8.33 -7.20
CA LYS A 17 -22.55 -8.51 -6.02
C LYS A 17 -21.48 -9.57 -6.25
N LEU A 18 -21.86 -10.67 -6.90
CA LEU A 18 -20.94 -11.75 -7.24
C LEU A 18 -19.85 -11.27 -8.20
N ILE A 19 -20.22 -10.57 -9.27
CA ILE A 19 -19.27 -10.04 -10.26
C ILE A 19 -18.28 -9.08 -9.60
N ILE A 20 -18.77 -8.14 -8.79
CA ILE A 20 -17.93 -7.21 -8.04
C ILE A 20 -16.95 -7.97 -7.16
N SER A 21 -17.44 -8.93 -6.36
CA SER A 21 -16.60 -9.71 -5.46
C SER A 21 -15.52 -10.50 -6.22
N VAL A 22 -15.88 -11.13 -7.34
CA VAL A 22 -14.93 -11.88 -8.17
C VAL A 22 -13.82 -10.96 -8.71
N VAL A 23 -14.17 -9.78 -9.21
CA VAL A 23 -13.17 -8.81 -9.72
C VAL A 23 -12.21 -8.41 -8.61
N PHE A 24 -12.71 -8.05 -7.43
CA PHE A 24 -11.84 -7.66 -6.31
C PHE A 24 -10.98 -8.84 -5.82
N ILE A 25 -11.53 -10.05 -5.76
CA ILE A 25 -10.76 -11.26 -5.41
C ILE A 25 -9.64 -11.49 -6.43
N LEU A 26 -9.91 -11.38 -7.73
CA LEU A 26 -8.89 -11.53 -8.77
C LEU A 26 -7.78 -10.48 -8.63
N ILE A 27 -8.13 -9.22 -8.39
CA ILE A 27 -7.15 -8.16 -8.14
C ILE A 27 -6.28 -8.52 -6.92
N ALA A 28 -6.89 -8.94 -5.81
CA ALA A 28 -6.17 -9.34 -4.61
C ALA A 28 -5.22 -10.53 -4.87
N LEU A 29 -5.68 -11.55 -5.58
CA LEU A 29 -4.85 -12.71 -5.94
C LEU A 29 -3.66 -12.29 -6.80
N VAL A 30 -3.88 -11.50 -7.86
CA VAL A 30 -2.80 -10.98 -8.72
C VAL A 30 -1.81 -10.18 -7.89
N SER A 31 -2.26 -9.33 -6.97
CA SER A 31 -1.38 -8.56 -6.08
C SER A 31 -0.55 -9.47 -5.18
N ILE A 32 -1.16 -10.46 -4.52
CA ILE A 32 -0.46 -11.40 -3.63
C ILE A 32 0.60 -12.21 -4.39
N PHE A 33 0.29 -12.68 -5.59
CA PHE A 33 1.26 -13.42 -6.40
C PHE A 33 2.45 -12.56 -6.84
N ASN A 34 2.23 -11.27 -7.06
CA ASN A 34 3.28 -10.38 -7.55
C ASN A 34 4.13 -9.76 -6.44
N VAL A 35 3.63 -9.63 -5.21
CA VAL A 35 4.34 -8.94 -4.12
C VAL A 35 5.77 -9.47 -3.88
N ASN A 36 6.01 -10.76 -4.09
CA ASN A 36 7.33 -11.40 -3.96
C ASN A 36 8.26 -11.15 -5.15
N ASN A 37 7.72 -10.74 -6.29
CA ASN A 37 8.48 -10.58 -7.54
C ASN A 37 8.99 -9.15 -7.74
N TYR A 38 8.48 -8.20 -6.94
CA TYR A 38 8.95 -6.82 -6.98
C TYR A 38 10.29 -6.70 -6.23
N GLY A 39 11.26 -6.11 -6.91
CA GLY A 39 12.55 -5.76 -6.32
C GLY A 39 12.43 -4.56 -5.39
N VAL A 40 13.49 -4.30 -4.64
CA VAL A 40 13.57 -3.14 -3.74
C VAL A 40 14.00 -1.92 -4.55
N ALA A 41 13.20 -0.86 -4.53
CA ALA A 41 13.56 0.41 -5.13
C ALA A 41 14.59 1.15 -4.27
N GLN A 42 15.44 1.96 -4.90
CA GLN A 42 16.49 2.71 -4.19
C GLN A 42 15.89 3.63 -3.10
N ASP A 43 14.75 4.23 -3.38
CA ASP A 43 14.07 5.15 -2.46
C ASP A 43 13.51 4.45 -1.21
N GLU A 44 13.25 3.15 -1.26
CA GLU A 44 12.75 2.39 -0.11
C GLU A 44 13.78 2.31 1.02
N TYR A 45 15.07 2.24 0.69
CA TYR A 45 16.13 2.28 1.71
C TYR A 45 16.12 3.61 2.46
N PHE A 46 15.93 4.71 1.72
CA PHE A 46 15.84 6.04 2.34
C PHE A 46 14.57 6.19 3.17
N SER A 47 13.43 5.76 2.65
CA SER A 47 12.15 5.79 3.37
C SER A 47 12.24 4.97 4.66
N ARG A 48 12.85 3.79 4.59
CA ARG A 48 13.06 2.95 5.78
C ARG A 48 13.93 3.65 6.82
N SER A 49 15.08 4.19 6.40
CA SER A 49 15.98 4.91 7.31
C SER A 49 15.30 6.11 7.95
N PHE A 50 14.53 6.86 7.17
CA PHE A 50 13.77 8.01 7.65
C PHE A 50 12.68 7.61 8.66
N GLY A 51 11.98 6.50 8.43
CA GLY A 51 11.03 5.95 9.39
C GLY A 51 11.67 5.63 10.73
N PHE A 52 12.87 5.01 10.73
CA PHE A 52 13.60 4.68 11.96
C PHE A 52 14.17 5.92 12.66
N ILE A 53 14.65 6.92 11.92
CA ILE A 53 15.12 8.20 12.51
C ILE A 53 13.99 8.86 13.30
N ASN A 54 12.79 8.93 12.69
CA ASN A 54 11.63 9.53 13.36
C ASN A 54 11.15 8.69 14.54
N LEU A 55 11.15 7.36 14.43
CA LEU A 55 10.82 6.48 15.57
C LEU A 55 11.82 6.65 16.72
N ASN A 56 13.11 6.77 16.40
CA ASN A 56 14.15 6.99 17.41
C ASN A 56 13.92 8.34 18.11
N TYR A 57 13.65 9.39 17.35
CA TYR A 57 13.36 10.72 17.90
C TYR A 57 12.12 10.69 18.82
N VAL A 58 11.01 10.14 18.35
CA VAL A 58 9.78 10.02 19.17
C VAL A 58 10.02 9.12 20.39
N GLY A 59 10.73 7.99 20.19
CA GLY A 59 11.08 7.08 21.28
C GLY A 59 11.93 7.74 22.35
N SER A 60 12.88 8.59 21.98
CA SER A 60 13.75 9.32 22.91
C SER A 60 13.02 10.32 23.81
N ILE A 61 11.83 10.78 23.39
CA ILE A 61 10.99 11.65 24.22
C ILE A 61 10.34 10.87 25.37
N PHE A 62 9.97 9.61 25.11
CA PHE A 62 9.23 8.78 26.08
C PHE A 62 10.14 7.83 26.86
N VAL A 63 11.23 7.35 26.24
CA VAL A 63 12.15 6.35 26.80
C VAL A 63 13.61 6.71 26.44
N PRO A 64 14.25 7.64 27.16
CA PRO A 64 15.55 8.21 26.78
C PRO A 64 16.71 7.20 26.65
N GLU A 65 16.70 6.09 27.42
CA GLU A 65 17.79 5.11 27.45
C GLU A 65 17.59 3.90 26.53
N GLN A 66 16.38 3.68 26.03
CA GLN A 66 16.03 2.53 25.19
C GLN A 66 15.72 2.97 23.77
N THR A 67 16.72 3.31 23.00
CA THR A 67 16.49 3.70 21.61
C THR A 67 16.34 2.48 20.71
N ILE A 68 15.38 2.54 19.79
CA ILE A 68 15.17 1.55 18.74
C ILE A 68 16.45 1.37 17.90
N LYS A 69 17.20 2.45 17.71
CA LYS A 69 18.51 2.51 17.06
C LYS A 69 19.50 1.45 17.58
N ALA A 70 19.59 1.28 18.89
CA ALA A 70 20.50 0.30 19.49
C ALA A 70 20.07 -1.16 19.23
N LYS A 71 18.78 -1.38 18.97
CA LYS A 71 18.21 -2.70 18.79
C LYS A 71 18.30 -3.21 17.34
N PHE A 72 18.17 -2.34 16.35
CA PHE A 72 18.00 -2.75 14.95
C PHE A 72 19.12 -2.33 14.00
N ASP A 73 19.62 -1.10 14.10
CA ASP A 73 20.68 -0.63 13.23
C ASP A 73 21.50 0.48 13.92
N LYS A 74 22.76 0.18 14.18
CA LYS A 74 23.68 1.11 14.85
C LYS A 74 24.10 2.28 13.94
N ASN A 75 23.84 2.19 12.65
CA ASN A 75 24.28 3.19 11.66
C ASN A 75 23.17 4.18 11.28
N ILE A 76 22.03 4.16 11.96
CA ILE A 76 20.97 5.14 11.70
C ILE A 76 21.43 6.51 12.22
N PRO A 77 21.56 7.53 11.36
CA PRO A 77 21.95 8.88 11.77
C PRO A 77 20.88 9.52 12.65
N ASP A 78 21.27 10.49 13.45
CA ASP A 78 20.31 11.26 14.23
C ASP A 78 19.55 12.25 13.35
N LEU A 79 18.36 12.69 13.81
CA LEU A 79 17.51 13.60 13.05
C LEU A 79 18.24 14.90 12.69
N ASN A 80 19.12 15.38 13.56
CA ASN A 80 19.88 16.61 13.35
C ASN A 80 21.04 16.46 12.34
N ASP A 81 21.52 15.23 12.13
CA ASP A 81 22.60 14.92 11.19
C ASP A 81 22.08 14.66 9.78
N PHE A 82 20.77 14.53 9.64
CA PHE A 82 20.12 14.23 8.36
C PHE A 82 19.95 15.52 7.57
N SER A 83 20.75 15.67 6.50
CA SER A 83 20.69 16.86 5.63
C SER A 83 19.29 17.08 5.05
N HIS A 84 18.92 18.34 4.96
CA HIS A 84 17.63 18.98 4.77
C HIS A 84 16.75 18.56 3.57
N ASN A 85 17.03 17.49 2.85
CA ASN A 85 16.39 17.21 1.56
C ASN A 85 15.22 16.20 1.60
N TYR A 86 14.79 15.72 2.79
CA TYR A 86 13.72 14.74 2.90
C TYR A 86 12.48 15.32 3.59
N TYR A 87 11.71 16.08 2.85
CA TYR A 87 10.38 16.57 3.25
C TYR A 87 9.25 15.55 3.02
N SER A 88 9.52 14.26 3.11
CA SER A 88 8.47 13.25 2.98
C SER A 88 7.78 13.01 4.31
N GLY A 89 6.47 12.76 4.27
CA GLY A 89 5.64 12.51 5.45
C GLY A 89 6.18 11.35 6.28
N ALA A 90 6.65 11.66 7.48
CA ALA A 90 7.31 10.72 8.39
C ALA A 90 6.39 9.63 8.93
N ILE A 91 5.07 9.87 8.98
CA ILE A 91 4.11 9.05 9.73
C ILE A 91 4.05 7.63 9.16
N PHE A 92 3.89 7.48 7.84
CA PHE A 92 3.73 6.17 7.23
C PHE A 92 4.98 5.30 7.37
N ASP A 93 6.15 5.88 7.10
CA ASP A 93 7.44 5.21 7.23
C ASP A 93 7.74 4.82 8.69
N SER A 94 7.34 5.66 9.65
CA SER A 94 7.48 5.36 11.07
C SER A 94 6.57 4.21 11.50
N VAL A 95 5.33 4.15 11.00
CA VAL A 95 4.44 3.00 11.27
C VAL A 95 5.03 1.70 10.73
N LEU A 96 5.59 1.73 9.51
CA LEU A 96 6.25 0.56 8.93
C LEU A 96 7.49 0.15 9.74
N GLY A 97 8.31 1.12 10.15
CA GLY A 97 9.45 0.87 11.04
C GLY A 97 9.02 0.29 12.40
N PHE A 98 7.96 0.81 13.00
CA PHE A 98 7.39 0.25 14.23
C PHE A 98 6.94 -1.21 14.05
N MET A 99 6.30 -1.54 12.93
CA MET A 99 5.90 -2.91 12.62
C MET A 99 7.10 -3.84 12.46
N GLU A 100 8.19 -3.40 11.82
CA GLU A 100 9.43 -4.19 11.74
C GLU A 100 9.98 -4.51 13.13
N VAL A 101 9.95 -3.54 14.04
CA VAL A 101 10.36 -3.71 15.44
C VAL A 101 9.44 -4.65 16.19
N PHE A 102 8.15 -4.45 16.05
CA PHE A 102 7.12 -5.22 16.76
C PHE A 102 7.16 -6.70 16.40
N PHE A 103 7.37 -7.02 15.12
CA PHE A 103 7.49 -8.41 14.64
C PHE A 103 8.90 -8.98 14.71
N ASP A 104 9.88 -8.24 15.25
CA ASP A 104 11.31 -8.63 15.37
C ASP A 104 11.92 -9.13 14.04
N ILE A 105 11.61 -8.45 12.94
CA ILE A 105 12.04 -8.84 11.59
C ILE A 105 13.49 -8.39 11.37
N LYS A 106 14.44 -9.35 11.34
CA LYS A 106 15.88 -9.07 11.17
C LYS A 106 16.37 -9.25 9.75
N ASP A 107 15.72 -10.11 8.99
CA ASP A 107 16.10 -10.41 7.62
C ASP A 107 15.66 -9.29 6.68
N LYS A 108 16.61 -8.74 5.90
CA LYS A 108 16.35 -7.63 4.95
C LYS A 108 15.23 -7.96 3.95
N LYS A 109 15.20 -9.19 3.44
CA LYS A 109 14.15 -9.60 2.49
C LYS A 109 12.76 -9.48 3.12
N ASN A 110 12.62 -9.95 4.35
CA ASN A 110 11.34 -9.94 5.06
C ASN A 110 10.93 -8.52 5.49
N GLN A 111 11.89 -7.62 5.74
CA GLN A 111 11.63 -6.21 6.03
C GLN A 111 10.96 -5.51 4.84
N PHE A 112 11.53 -5.65 3.65
CA PHE A 112 10.93 -5.05 2.44
C PHE A 112 9.64 -5.76 2.02
N PHE A 113 9.58 -7.08 2.17
CA PHE A 113 8.35 -7.83 1.92
C PHE A 113 7.17 -7.34 2.78
N LEU A 114 7.41 -7.10 4.07
CA LEU A 114 6.39 -6.53 4.96
C LEU A 114 5.94 -5.14 4.48
N ARG A 115 6.88 -4.29 4.04
CA ARG A 115 6.58 -2.97 3.49
C ARG A 115 5.71 -3.07 2.24
N HIS A 116 6.08 -3.92 1.29
CA HIS A 116 5.32 -4.13 0.07
C HIS A 116 3.88 -4.61 0.35
N ILE A 117 3.70 -5.55 1.29
CA ILE A 117 2.36 -6.00 1.68
C ILE A 117 1.54 -4.84 2.27
N PHE A 118 2.13 -4.04 3.14
CA PHE A 118 1.43 -2.92 3.76
C PHE A 118 1.01 -1.89 2.72
N ILE A 119 1.94 -1.42 1.87
CA ILE A 119 1.67 -0.43 0.83
C ILE A 119 0.56 -0.95 -0.11
N ASN A 120 0.70 -2.19 -0.58
CA ASN A 120 -0.29 -2.81 -1.46
C ASN A 120 -1.66 -2.99 -0.77
N SER A 121 -1.69 -3.29 0.53
CA SER A 121 -2.95 -3.39 1.29
C SER A 121 -3.68 -2.04 1.36
N PHE A 122 -2.96 -0.95 1.56
CA PHE A 122 -3.54 0.40 1.53
C PHE A 122 -4.04 0.77 0.14
N PHE A 123 -3.28 0.43 -0.91
CA PHE A 123 -3.75 0.61 -2.28
C PHE A 123 -5.03 -0.18 -2.54
N TYR A 124 -5.09 -1.46 -2.15
CA TYR A 124 -6.29 -2.28 -2.30
C TYR A 124 -7.49 -1.70 -1.55
N LEU A 125 -7.27 -1.21 -0.33
CA LEU A 125 -8.31 -0.52 0.43
C LEU A 125 -8.80 0.74 -0.29
N SER A 126 -7.89 1.52 -0.87
CA SER A 126 -8.23 2.70 -1.66
C SER A 126 -9.08 2.37 -2.89
N LEU A 127 -8.83 1.24 -3.57
CA LEU A 127 -9.66 0.77 -4.69
C LEU A 127 -11.10 0.49 -4.25
N ILE A 128 -11.31 -0.07 -3.04
CA ILE A 128 -12.65 -0.29 -2.49
C ILE A 128 -13.39 1.03 -2.27
N PHE A 129 -12.71 2.02 -1.70
CA PHE A 129 -13.29 3.36 -1.52
C PHE A 129 -13.55 4.04 -2.86
N PHE A 130 -12.61 3.96 -3.79
CA PHE A 130 -12.76 4.51 -5.13
C PHE A 130 -13.98 3.90 -5.85
N TYR A 131 -14.16 2.57 -5.79
CA TYR A 131 -15.35 1.90 -6.30
C TYR A 131 -16.63 2.50 -5.71
N LYS A 132 -16.69 2.67 -4.37
CA LYS A 132 -17.87 3.23 -3.70
C LYS A 132 -18.15 4.67 -4.11
N ILE A 133 -17.11 5.48 -4.30
CA ILE A 133 -17.25 6.87 -4.79
C ILE A 133 -17.82 6.86 -6.21
N CYS A 134 -17.26 6.06 -7.11
CA CYS A 134 -17.74 5.93 -8.48
C CYS A 134 -19.20 5.44 -8.52
N ASP A 135 -19.57 4.44 -7.71
CA ASP A 135 -20.94 3.91 -7.67
C ASP A 135 -21.94 4.98 -7.18
N LYS A 136 -21.51 5.85 -6.26
CA LYS A 136 -22.33 6.97 -5.79
C LYS A 136 -22.47 8.08 -6.83
N VAL A 137 -21.42 8.38 -7.57
CA VAL A 137 -21.38 9.47 -8.57
C VAL A 137 -22.12 9.05 -9.85
N PHE A 138 -21.75 7.91 -10.41
CA PHE A 138 -22.27 7.45 -11.70
C PHE A 138 -23.58 6.65 -11.59
N ARG A 139 -23.90 6.17 -10.38
CA ARG A 139 -25.09 5.33 -10.11
C ARG A 139 -25.18 4.09 -10.99
N ASP A 140 -24.03 3.67 -11.53
CA ASP A 140 -23.88 2.45 -12.34
C ASP A 140 -22.64 1.69 -11.91
N TRP A 141 -22.87 0.50 -11.36
CA TRP A 141 -21.81 -0.36 -10.85
C TRP A 141 -20.81 -0.83 -11.94
N ARG A 142 -21.23 -0.86 -13.20
CA ARG A 142 -20.38 -1.25 -14.34
C ARG A 142 -19.35 -0.18 -14.63
N ILE A 143 -19.77 1.07 -14.66
CA ILE A 143 -18.87 2.22 -14.80
C ILE A 143 -17.91 2.26 -13.62
N SER A 144 -18.40 1.95 -12.42
CA SER A 144 -17.57 1.93 -11.20
C SER A 144 -16.49 0.85 -11.25
N ILE A 145 -16.81 -0.36 -11.71
CA ILE A 145 -15.82 -1.43 -11.92
C ILE A 145 -14.84 -1.03 -13.02
N LEU A 146 -15.33 -0.47 -14.12
CA LEU A 146 -14.48 -0.02 -15.22
C LEU A 146 -13.44 1.00 -14.71
N GLY A 147 -13.86 1.94 -13.88
CA GLY A 147 -12.95 2.89 -13.25
C GLY A 147 -11.86 2.21 -12.41
N VAL A 148 -12.22 1.22 -11.58
CA VAL A 148 -11.25 0.43 -10.80
C VAL A 148 -10.29 -0.31 -11.73
N LEU A 149 -10.80 -0.93 -12.79
CA LEU A 149 -9.97 -1.65 -13.76
C LEU A 149 -9.00 -0.72 -14.48
N PHE A 150 -9.38 0.51 -14.82
CA PHE A 150 -8.47 1.49 -15.40
C PHE A 150 -7.28 1.82 -14.48
N LEU A 151 -7.53 1.94 -13.17
CA LEU A 151 -6.44 2.15 -12.21
C LEU A 151 -5.52 0.94 -12.13
N VAL A 152 -6.08 -0.25 -11.96
CA VAL A 152 -5.29 -1.49 -11.79
C VAL A 152 -4.56 -1.88 -13.08
N LEU A 153 -5.16 -1.68 -14.25
CA LEU A 153 -4.55 -1.99 -15.54
C LEU A 153 -3.55 -0.93 -16.01
N SER A 154 -3.45 0.21 -15.31
CA SER A 154 -2.37 1.17 -15.54
C SER A 154 -1.05 0.58 -15.03
N PRO A 155 -0.07 0.26 -15.90
CA PRO A 155 1.15 -0.42 -15.48
C PRO A 155 1.94 0.35 -14.43
N ARG A 156 1.98 1.68 -14.53
CA ARG A 156 2.67 2.54 -13.58
C ARG A 156 1.98 2.50 -12.20
N ILE A 157 0.68 2.75 -12.16
CA ILE A 157 -0.08 2.77 -10.89
C ILE A 157 0.00 1.40 -10.20
N PHE A 158 -0.12 0.32 -10.96
CA PHE A 158 -0.03 -1.03 -10.42
C PHE A 158 1.37 -1.34 -9.88
N ALA A 159 2.43 -0.96 -10.59
CA ALA A 159 3.79 -1.14 -10.12
C ALA A 159 4.06 -0.30 -8.84
N ASP A 160 3.70 0.98 -8.85
CA ASP A 160 3.89 1.89 -7.73
C ASP A 160 3.13 1.43 -6.47
N SER A 161 2.02 0.68 -6.63
CA SER A 161 1.22 0.15 -5.52
C SER A 161 1.97 -0.83 -4.60
N PHE A 162 3.15 -1.30 -4.98
CA PHE A 162 3.94 -2.23 -4.16
C PHE A 162 5.03 -1.54 -3.34
N TYR A 163 5.65 -0.48 -3.86
CA TYR A 163 6.83 0.12 -3.23
C TYR A 163 6.74 1.63 -3.02
N ASN A 164 5.84 2.32 -3.73
CA ASN A 164 5.73 3.78 -3.62
C ASN A 164 4.64 4.17 -2.63
N ASN A 165 5.04 4.76 -1.51
CA ASN A 165 4.14 5.23 -0.46
C ASN A 165 3.97 6.76 -0.45
N LYS A 166 4.54 7.46 -1.43
CA LYS A 166 4.65 8.92 -1.42
C LYS A 166 3.75 9.62 -2.45
N ASP A 167 3.31 8.92 -3.49
CA ASP A 167 2.49 9.49 -4.58
C ASP A 167 1.03 9.09 -4.48
#